data_aeff543f4266a94e2b91fd275ba795b2
#
_entry.id   aeff543f4266a94e2b91fd275ba795b2
#
_cell.length_a   1.000
_cell.length_b   1.000
_cell.length_c   1.000
_cell.angle_alpha   90.00
_cell.angle_beta   90.00
_cell.angle_gamma   90.00
#
_symmetry.space_group_name_H-M   'P 1'
#
loop_
_entity.id
_entity.type
_entity.pdbx_description
1 polymer ?
#
loop_
_entity_poly.entity_id
_entity_poly.type
_entity_poly.pdbx_seq_one_letter_code
_entity_poly.pdbx_strand_id
1 'polypeptide(L)'
;PRLFEPEPQRYERFRSYGSSKLALLLFTLELARRTAGRIGVYAADPGVVDTGMITMHRWFDPLTDLLFRPLIKSPEQGARTALALATGDLPDERQALYWAGMKPKRVAHPVTCHPCRQALWEQTERLVEKSGIKFA
;
A
#
# COMPACT_ATOMS: atom_id res chain seq x y z
N PRO A 1 -12.81 5.12 14.35
CA PRO A 1 -11.48 5.59 13.94
C PRO A 1 -11.64 6.59 12.80
N ARG A 2 -11.26 7.83 13.03
CA ARG A 2 -11.33 8.91 12.04
C ARG A 2 -10.16 8.77 11.09
N LEU A 3 -10.30 7.91 10.09
CA LEU A 3 -9.26 7.67 9.08
C LEU A 3 -8.99 8.89 8.19
N PHE A 4 -9.87 9.88 8.19
CA PHE A 4 -9.87 10.99 7.23
C PHE A 4 -9.81 12.39 7.85
N GLU A 5 -9.92 12.51 9.17
CA GLU A 5 -9.76 13.79 9.85
C GLU A 5 -8.38 13.82 10.51
N PRO A 6 -7.43 14.61 10.00
CA PRO A 6 -6.19 14.83 10.72
C PRO A 6 -6.54 15.57 12.02
N GLU A 7 -6.23 14.98 13.16
CA GLU A 7 -6.22 15.74 14.40
C GLU A 7 -5.08 16.76 14.34
N PRO A 8 -5.35 18.06 14.27
CA PRO A 8 -4.32 19.07 14.03
C PRO A 8 -3.25 19.12 15.13
N GLN A 9 -3.52 18.54 16.30
CA GLN A 9 -2.69 18.66 17.49
C GLN A 9 -1.68 17.52 17.68
N ARG A 10 -1.71 16.45 16.86
CA ARG A 10 -0.82 15.29 17.03
C ARG A 10 -0.50 14.61 15.71
N TYR A 11 0.18 15.31 14.82
CA TYR A 11 0.72 14.68 13.62
C TYR A 11 1.91 13.79 13.97
N GLU A 12 1.65 12.50 14.17
CA GLU A 12 2.68 11.47 14.32
C GLU A 12 3.00 10.89 12.94
N ARG A 13 4.14 11.28 12.38
CA ARG A 13 4.56 10.93 11.02
C ARG A 13 4.43 9.43 10.70
N PHE A 14 4.92 8.56 11.58
CA PHE A 14 4.87 7.10 11.38
C PHE A 14 3.44 6.55 11.50
N ARG A 15 2.64 7.06 12.40
CA ARG A 15 1.26 6.63 12.59
C ARG A 15 0.40 7.03 11.39
N SER A 16 0.55 8.26 10.91
CA SER A 16 -0.16 8.75 9.72
C SER A 16 0.22 7.96 8.48
N TYR A 17 1.51 7.67 8.29
CA TYR A 17 1.99 6.82 7.20
C TYR A 17 1.41 5.40 7.29
N GLY A 18 1.51 4.74 8.44
CA GLY A 18 0.96 3.40 8.63
C GLY A 18 -0.55 3.35 8.40
N SER A 19 -1.30 4.34 8.89
CA SER A 19 -2.74 4.45 8.66
C SER A 19 -3.08 4.62 7.18
N SER A 20 -2.33 5.43 6.43
CA SER A 20 -2.54 5.61 4.99
C SER A 20 -2.29 4.32 4.19
N LYS A 21 -1.26 3.56 4.56
CA LYS A 21 -0.96 2.27 3.92
C LYS A 21 -1.99 1.20 4.26
N LEU A 22 -2.49 1.18 5.50
CA LEU A 22 -3.60 0.31 5.89
C LEU A 22 -4.87 0.67 5.11
N ALA A 23 -5.20 1.95 4.99
CA ALA A 23 -6.36 2.40 4.21
C ALA A 23 -6.27 1.95 2.74
N LEU A 24 -5.09 2.08 2.12
CA LEU A 24 -4.87 1.62 0.75
C LEU A 24 -5.08 0.10 0.63
N LEU A 25 -4.60 -0.70 1.58
CA LEU A 25 -4.80 -2.15 1.58
C LEU A 25 -6.28 -2.51 1.78
N LEU A 26 -6.99 -1.85 2.69
CA LEU A 26 -8.43 -2.06 2.89
C LEU A 26 -9.24 -1.70 1.63
N PHE A 27 -8.87 -0.61 0.95
CA PHE A 27 -9.46 -0.22 -0.33
C PHE A 27 -9.22 -1.30 -1.40
N THR A 28 -8.00 -1.81 -1.53
CA THR A 28 -7.65 -2.89 -2.47
C THR A 28 -8.48 -4.15 -2.23
N LEU A 29 -8.64 -4.55 -0.96
CA LEU A 29 -9.47 -5.70 -0.58
C LEU A 29 -10.95 -5.50 -0.94
N GLU A 30 -11.47 -4.30 -0.75
CA GLU A 30 -12.86 -4.02 -1.08
C GLU A 30 -13.08 -3.92 -2.59
N LEU A 31 -12.14 -3.33 -3.33
CA LEU A 31 -12.18 -3.29 -4.79
C LEU A 31 -12.16 -4.71 -5.37
N ALA A 32 -11.28 -5.58 -4.91
CA ALA A 32 -11.22 -6.97 -5.35
C ALA A 32 -12.56 -7.70 -5.12
N ARG A 33 -13.18 -7.50 -3.96
CA ARG A 33 -14.50 -8.06 -3.65
C ARG A 33 -15.60 -7.56 -4.59
N ARG A 34 -15.60 -6.25 -4.88
CA ARG A 34 -16.62 -5.61 -5.73
C ARG A 34 -16.48 -5.98 -7.19
N THR A 35 -15.26 -6.18 -7.66
CA THR A 35 -15.02 -6.58 -9.03
C THR A 35 -15.27 -8.08 -9.28
N ALA A 36 -15.39 -8.87 -8.21
CA ALA A 36 -15.74 -10.30 -8.27
C ALA A 36 -14.89 -11.10 -9.29
N GLY A 37 -13.58 -10.79 -9.38
CA GLY A 37 -12.65 -11.45 -10.29
C GLY A 37 -12.76 -11.03 -11.76
N ARG A 38 -13.60 -10.07 -12.10
CA ARG A 38 -13.69 -9.52 -13.48
C ARG A 38 -12.42 -8.80 -13.90
N ILE A 39 -11.72 -8.22 -12.94
CA ILE A 39 -10.41 -7.60 -13.14
C ILE A 39 -9.42 -8.11 -12.07
N GLY A 40 -8.16 -8.23 -12.42
CA GLY A 40 -7.09 -8.52 -11.47
C GLY A 40 -6.84 -7.31 -10.57
N VAL A 41 -6.92 -7.49 -9.25
CA VAL A 41 -6.66 -6.43 -8.27
C VAL A 41 -5.57 -6.92 -7.33
N TYR A 42 -4.46 -6.18 -7.27
CA TYR A 42 -3.29 -6.60 -6.52
C TYR A 42 -2.71 -5.43 -5.72
N ALA A 43 -2.18 -5.73 -4.54
CA ALA A 43 -1.34 -4.83 -3.76
C ALA A 43 0.11 -5.33 -3.84
N ALA A 44 1.00 -4.52 -4.37
CA ALA A 44 2.43 -4.81 -4.45
C ALA A 44 3.20 -4.06 -3.36
N ASP A 45 3.95 -4.80 -2.55
CA ASP A 45 4.87 -4.24 -1.56
C ASP A 45 6.29 -4.24 -2.13
N PRO A 46 6.88 -3.07 -2.40
CA PRO A 46 8.24 -2.97 -2.89
C PRO A 46 9.27 -3.31 -1.82
N GLY A 47 8.89 -3.33 -0.55
CA GLY A 47 9.81 -3.34 0.59
C GLY A 47 10.45 -1.97 0.83
N VAL A 48 11.60 -1.94 1.47
CA VAL A 48 12.36 -0.70 1.70
C VAL A 48 13.17 -0.39 0.44
N VAL A 49 12.82 0.71 -0.22
CA VAL A 49 13.42 1.16 -1.48
C VAL A 49 14.10 2.51 -1.27
N ASP A 50 15.28 2.67 -1.84
CA ASP A 50 15.98 3.96 -1.88
C ASP A 50 15.28 4.92 -2.87
N THR A 51 14.35 5.70 -2.34
CA THR A 51 13.59 6.69 -3.12
C THR A 51 13.94 8.13 -2.74
N GLY A 52 15.05 8.36 -2.04
CA GLY A 52 15.37 9.68 -1.50
C GLY A 52 14.46 10.15 -0.35
N MET A 53 13.43 9.39 -0.01
CA MET A 53 12.50 9.71 1.08
C MET A 53 13.11 9.44 2.47
N ILE A 54 14.20 8.67 2.54
CA ILE A 54 14.87 8.26 3.78
C ILE A 54 16.14 9.12 4.03
N THR A 55 16.30 10.24 3.38
CA THR A 55 17.37 11.19 3.69
C THR A 55 17.10 11.84 5.05
N MET A 56 17.49 11.14 6.10
CA MET A 56 17.63 11.76 7.43
C MET A 56 18.98 12.50 7.43
N HIS A 57 18.96 13.81 7.19
CA HIS A 57 20.11 14.69 7.38
C HIS A 57 20.54 14.73 8.85
N ARG A 58 21.17 13.65 9.32
CA ARG A 58 21.76 13.58 10.66
C ARG A 58 23.22 13.16 10.53
N TRP A 59 24.05 13.66 11.41
CA TRP A 59 25.52 13.47 11.38
C TRP A 59 26.00 12.02 11.54
N PHE A 60 25.11 11.04 11.89
CA PHE A 60 25.45 9.60 11.95
C PHE A 60 25.02 8.83 10.68
N ASP A 61 24.58 9.52 9.65
CA ASP A 61 24.16 8.89 8.41
C ASP A 61 25.20 7.95 7.76
N PRO A 62 26.52 8.23 7.78
CA PRO A 62 27.47 7.35 7.13
C PRO A 62 27.55 5.93 7.71
N LEU A 63 27.40 5.80 9.04
CA LEU A 63 27.41 4.48 9.69
C LEU A 63 26.08 3.75 9.52
N THR A 64 25.01 4.48 9.57
CA THR A 64 23.64 3.97 9.34
C THR A 64 23.50 3.51 7.89
N ASP A 65 23.98 4.29 6.92
CA ASP A 65 24.00 3.93 5.51
C ASP A 65 24.81 2.64 5.27
N LEU A 66 26.00 2.52 5.86
CA LEU A 66 26.83 1.34 5.69
C LEU A 66 26.16 0.08 6.25
N LEU A 67 25.44 0.18 7.37
CA LEU A 67 24.82 -0.96 8.05
C LEU A 67 23.49 -1.37 7.40
N PHE A 68 22.68 -0.41 6.92
CA PHE A 68 21.34 -0.66 6.36
C PHE A 68 21.29 -0.69 4.83
N ARG A 69 22.31 -0.19 4.13
CA ARG A 69 22.39 -0.21 2.66
C ARG A 69 22.18 -1.58 2.03
N PRO A 70 22.68 -2.70 2.57
CA PRO A 70 22.42 -4.01 1.98
C PRO A 70 20.96 -4.47 2.10
N LEU A 71 20.18 -3.83 2.96
CA LEU A 71 18.74 -4.13 3.15
C LEU A 71 17.82 -3.24 2.31
N ILE A 72 18.38 -2.16 1.72
CA ILE A 72 17.64 -1.19 0.91
C ILE A 72 17.73 -1.62 -0.55
N LYS A 73 16.58 -1.78 -1.18
CA LYS A 73 16.49 -2.16 -2.59
C LYS A 73 16.69 -0.96 -3.50
N SER A 74 17.24 -1.18 -4.70
CA SER A 74 17.21 -0.15 -5.75
C SER A 74 15.76 0.11 -6.22
N PRO A 75 15.47 1.27 -6.85
CA PRO A 75 14.16 1.54 -7.44
C PRO A 75 13.70 0.46 -8.41
N GLU A 76 14.60 -0.07 -9.24
CA GLU A 76 14.30 -1.15 -10.19
C GLU A 76 13.93 -2.46 -9.47
N GLN A 77 14.65 -2.78 -8.39
CA GLN A 77 14.32 -3.95 -7.56
C GLN A 77 12.96 -3.78 -6.85
N GLY A 78 12.65 -2.56 -6.42
CA GLY A 78 11.37 -2.23 -5.81
C GLY A 78 10.20 -2.36 -6.79
N ALA A 79 10.40 -1.96 -8.04
CA ALA A 79 9.38 -2.01 -9.08
C ALA A 79 9.08 -3.42 -9.61
N ARG A 80 9.98 -4.39 -9.45
CA ARG A 80 9.86 -5.73 -10.05
C ARG A 80 8.54 -6.42 -9.76
N THR A 81 8.07 -6.40 -8.52
CA THR A 81 6.81 -7.08 -8.14
C THR A 81 5.60 -6.44 -8.84
N ALA A 82 5.54 -5.11 -8.86
CA ALA A 82 4.44 -4.40 -9.52
C ALA A 82 4.46 -4.61 -11.04
N LEU A 83 5.64 -4.57 -11.65
CA LEU A 83 5.80 -4.81 -13.08
C LEU A 83 5.36 -6.23 -13.46
N ALA A 84 5.83 -7.24 -12.74
CA ALA A 84 5.48 -8.63 -13.02
C ALA A 84 3.97 -8.91 -12.84
N LEU A 85 3.31 -8.25 -11.89
CA LEU A 85 1.85 -8.32 -11.77
C LEU A 85 1.13 -7.64 -12.94
N ALA A 86 1.68 -6.54 -13.45
CA ALA A 86 1.09 -5.82 -14.56
C ALA A 86 1.27 -6.54 -15.91
N THR A 87 2.39 -7.25 -16.11
CA THR A 87 2.69 -7.98 -17.33
C THR A 87 2.16 -9.42 -17.35
N GLY A 88 1.70 -9.93 -16.20
CA GLY A 88 1.22 -11.30 -16.07
C GLY A 88 2.33 -12.35 -15.97
N ASP A 89 3.57 -11.95 -15.70
CA ASP A 89 4.73 -12.84 -15.58
C ASP A 89 4.79 -13.63 -14.27
N LEU A 90 3.79 -13.48 -13.41
CA LEU A 90 3.68 -14.24 -12.17
C LEU A 90 2.72 -15.41 -12.31
N PRO A 91 2.94 -16.50 -11.54
CA PRO A 91 2.03 -17.63 -11.53
C PRO A 91 0.60 -17.15 -11.25
N ASP A 92 -0.38 -17.76 -11.93
CA ASP A 92 -1.80 -17.39 -11.84
C ASP A 92 -2.40 -17.75 -10.47
N GLU A 93 -1.89 -17.15 -9.43
CA GLU A 93 -2.49 -17.17 -8.10
C GLU A 93 -3.48 -15.99 -7.97
N ARG A 94 -4.50 -15.99 -8.83
CA ARG A 94 -5.57 -14.95 -8.89
C ARG A 94 -6.25 -14.67 -7.54
N GLN A 95 -6.05 -15.52 -6.54
CA GLN A 95 -6.59 -15.36 -5.21
C GLN A 95 -5.66 -14.59 -4.25
N ALA A 96 -4.39 -14.39 -4.61
CA ALA A 96 -3.43 -13.72 -3.76
C ALA A 96 -3.43 -12.21 -4.04
N LEU A 97 -4.13 -11.46 -3.20
CA LEU A 97 -4.27 -10.00 -3.35
C LEU A 97 -3.03 -9.21 -2.95
N TYR A 98 -2.14 -9.76 -2.12
CA TYR A 98 -0.97 -9.05 -1.59
C TYR A 98 0.33 -9.76 -1.95
N TRP A 99 1.25 -9.05 -2.57
CA TRP A 99 2.50 -9.57 -3.07
C TRP A 99 3.71 -8.78 -2.54
N ALA A 100 4.72 -9.50 -2.06
CA ALA A 100 5.98 -8.91 -1.61
C ALA A 100 7.16 -9.78 -2.07
N GLY A 101 8.17 -9.16 -2.69
CA GLY A 101 9.36 -9.88 -3.17
C GLY A 101 9.04 -10.97 -4.19
N MET A 102 8.14 -10.70 -5.15
CA MET A 102 7.71 -11.65 -6.21
C MET A 102 6.95 -12.88 -5.68
N LYS A 103 6.47 -12.84 -4.44
CA LYS A 103 5.75 -13.96 -3.83
C LYS A 103 4.42 -13.50 -3.24
N PRO A 104 3.38 -14.34 -3.34
CA PRO A 104 2.12 -14.06 -2.68
C PRO A 104 2.29 -14.09 -1.16
N LYS A 105 1.62 -13.18 -0.48
CA LYS A 105 1.60 -13.10 0.98
C LYS A 105 0.16 -13.08 1.48
N ARG A 106 -0.07 -13.75 2.58
CA ARG A 106 -1.37 -13.71 3.24
C ARG A 106 -1.56 -12.38 3.96
N VAL A 107 -2.68 -11.74 3.73
CA VAL A 107 -3.10 -10.59 4.55
C VAL A 107 -3.63 -11.13 5.89
N ALA A 108 -3.18 -10.54 6.99
CA ALA A 108 -3.59 -10.98 8.33
C ALA A 108 -5.12 -10.85 8.52
N HIS A 109 -5.72 -11.84 9.22
CA HIS A 109 -7.16 -11.88 9.46
C HIS A 109 -7.76 -10.59 10.03
N PRO A 110 -7.14 -9.89 11.01
CA PRO A 110 -7.66 -8.60 11.49
C PRO A 110 -7.80 -7.52 10.42
N VAL A 111 -7.00 -7.60 9.35
CA VAL A 111 -7.07 -6.68 8.21
C VAL A 111 -8.16 -7.10 7.24
N THR A 112 -8.27 -8.38 6.91
CA THR A 112 -9.28 -8.89 5.97
C THR A 112 -10.71 -8.70 6.50
N CYS A 113 -10.90 -8.79 7.80
CA CYS A 113 -12.19 -8.61 8.49
C CYS A 113 -12.35 -7.21 9.12
N HIS A 114 -11.53 -6.23 8.71
CA HIS A 114 -11.54 -4.92 9.35
C HIS A 114 -12.88 -4.19 9.14
N PRO A 115 -13.54 -3.73 10.23
CA PRO A 115 -14.88 -3.17 10.16
C PRO A 115 -14.96 -1.87 9.35
N CYS A 116 -13.83 -1.15 9.25
CA CYS A 116 -13.79 0.12 8.50
C CYS A 116 -13.68 -0.06 6.97
N ARG A 117 -13.56 -1.29 6.45
CA ARG A 117 -13.34 -1.51 5.02
C ARG A 117 -14.47 -0.94 4.15
N GLN A 118 -15.71 -1.27 4.50
CA GLN A 118 -16.87 -0.77 3.79
C GLN A 118 -17.05 0.76 3.98
N ALA A 119 -16.92 1.25 5.21
CA ALA A 119 -17.02 2.69 5.50
C ALA A 119 -15.97 3.51 4.75
N LEU A 120 -14.73 2.99 4.63
CA LEU A 120 -13.68 3.60 3.86
C LEU A 120 -14.05 3.72 2.38
N TRP A 121 -14.61 2.65 1.81
CA TRP A 121 -15.07 2.65 0.42
C TRP A 121 -16.15 3.71 0.18
N GLU A 122 -17.22 3.71 0.98
CA GLU A 122 -18.33 4.66 0.87
C GLU A 122 -17.86 6.11 1.00
N GLN A 123 -16.93 6.36 1.91
CA GLN A 123 -16.36 7.70 2.07
C GLN A 123 -15.50 8.10 0.88
N THR A 124 -14.75 7.18 0.31
CA THR A 124 -13.96 7.43 -0.90
C THR A 124 -14.87 7.75 -2.09
N GLU A 125 -15.94 6.99 -2.29
CA GLU A 125 -16.94 7.28 -3.34
C GLU A 125 -17.50 8.69 -3.20
N ARG A 126 -17.94 9.09 -2.01
CA ARG A 126 -18.45 10.45 -1.75
C ARG A 126 -17.42 11.55 -2.05
N LEU A 127 -16.14 11.31 -1.77
CA LEU A 127 -15.07 12.26 -2.07
C LEU A 127 -14.86 12.40 -3.57
N VAL A 128 -14.88 11.30 -4.30
CA VAL A 128 -14.72 11.30 -5.75
C VAL A 128 -15.92 11.98 -6.43
N GLU A 129 -17.13 11.68 -6.00
CA GLU A 129 -18.34 12.35 -6.50
C GLU A 129 -18.28 13.88 -6.30
N LYS A 130 -17.85 14.32 -5.10
CA LYS A 130 -17.67 15.75 -4.81
C LYS A 130 -16.59 16.41 -5.68
N SER A 131 -15.60 15.65 -6.16
CA SER A 131 -14.57 16.18 -7.07
C SER A 131 -15.04 16.36 -8.51
N GLY A 132 -16.30 16.00 -8.82
CA GLY A 132 -16.88 16.12 -10.17
C GLY A 132 -16.49 15.00 -11.14
N ILE A 133 -15.75 14.00 -10.68
CA ILE A 133 -15.42 12.81 -11.47
C ILE A 133 -16.66 11.93 -11.54
N LYS A 134 -17.26 11.82 -12.72
CA LYS A 134 -18.37 10.89 -12.96
C LYS A 134 -17.77 9.54 -13.37
N PHE A 135 -18.15 8.51 -12.65
CA PHE A 135 -17.92 7.14 -13.10
C PHE A 135 -18.89 6.85 -14.26
N ALA A 136 -18.34 6.39 -15.38
CA ALA A 136 -19.14 5.90 -16.50
C ALA A 136 -19.68 4.49 -16.19
#